data_9d3714be24f434be7fc708f35ce860f8
#
_entry.id   9d3714be24f434be7fc708f35ce860f8
#
_cell.length_a   1.000
_cell.length_b   1.000
_cell.length_c   1.000
_cell.angle_alpha   90.00
_cell.angle_beta   90.00
_cell.angle_gamma   90.00
#
_symmetry.space_group_name_H-M   'P 1'
#
loop_
_entity.id
_entity.type
_entity.pdbx_description
1 polymer ?
#
loop_
_entity_poly.entity_id
_entity_poly.type
_entity_poly.pdbx_seq_one_letter_code
_entity_poly.pdbx_strand_id
1 'polypeptide(L)'
;CKFCSTAQQGFNRNLRVSEIIGQVWRAAKIVGAAKVTGQRPITNVVMMGMGEPLLNLNNVVPAMEIMLDDFGFGLSKRRVTLSTSGVVPALDKLGDMIDVALAISLHAPNDEIRDEIVPINKKYNIETFLAAVRRYLEKSNANQGRVTIEYVMLDHVNDGTEHAHQLAELLKDTPCKINLIPWNPFPGAPYGRSSNSRIDRFSKVLMSYGFTTIVRKTRGDDIDAACGQLAGDVIDRTKRTL
;
A
#
# COMPACT_ATOMS: atom_id res chain seq x y z
N CYS A 1 -6.23 -7.28 6.66
CA CYS A 1 -5.86 -6.37 7.77
C CYS A 1 -7.10 -5.99 8.56
N LYS A 2 -7.05 -6.06 9.89
CA LYS A 2 -8.22 -5.83 10.76
C LYS A 2 -8.72 -4.38 10.75
N PHE A 3 -7.88 -3.44 10.41
CA PHE A 3 -8.21 -2.01 10.36
C PHE A 3 -8.77 -1.53 9.00
N CYS A 4 -9.07 -2.44 8.08
CA CYS A 4 -9.50 -2.12 6.72
C CYS A 4 -10.93 -2.62 6.46
N SER A 5 -11.85 -1.73 6.09
CA SER A 5 -13.24 -2.06 5.76
C SER A 5 -13.32 -3.06 4.60
N THR A 6 -12.52 -2.87 3.56
CA THR A 6 -12.45 -3.81 2.42
C THR A 6 -12.15 -5.24 2.85
N ALA A 7 -11.25 -5.41 3.84
CA ALA A 7 -10.87 -6.74 4.30
C ALA A 7 -12.00 -7.46 5.07
N GLN A 8 -12.95 -6.71 5.63
CA GLN A 8 -14.11 -7.26 6.35
C GLN A 8 -15.19 -7.78 5.40
N GLN A 9 -15.16 -7.37 4.13
CA GLN A 9 -16.16 -7.79 3.13
C GLN A 9 -15.91 -9.18 2.56
N GLY A 10 -14.77 -9.80 2.89
CA GLY A 10 -14.37 -11.09 2.31
C GLY A 10 -13.82 -10.95 0.89
N PHE A 11 -13.82 -12.06 0.15
CA PHE A 11 -13.24 -12.15 -1.17
C PHE A 11 -14.27 -12.67 -2.19
N ASN A 12 -14.48 -11.93 -3.26
CA ASN A 12 -15.35 -12.35 -4.36
C ASN A 12 -14.54 -13.08 -5.45
N ARG A 13 -13.68 -12.36 -6.17
CA ARG A 13 -12.82 -12.89 -7.25
C ARG A 13 -11.67 -11.93 -7.57
N ASN A 14 -10.69 -12.46 -8.26
CA ASN A 14 -9.64 -11.64 -8.85
C ASN A 14 -10.16 -10.87 -10.07
N LEU A 15 -9.66 -9.65 -10.26
CA LEU A 15 -9.89 -8.87 -11.48
C LEU A 15 -9.02 -9.40 -12.63
N ARG A 16 -9.56 -9.37 -13.84
CA ARG A 16 -8.85 -9.66 -15.09
C ARG A 16 -8.04 -8.43 -15.53
N VAL A 17 -7.06 -8.64 -16.40
CA VAL A 17 -6.25 -7.56 -17.01
C VAL A 17 -7.12 -6.44 -17.55
N SER A 18 -8.17 -6.78 -18.34
CA SER A 18 -9.08 -5.81 -18.94
C SER A 18 -9.87 -4.99 -17.90
N GLU A 19 -10.19 -5.58 -16.75
CA GLU A 19 -10.91 -4.88 -15.68
C GLU A 19 -9.98 -3.92 -14.93
N ILE A 20 -8.72 -4.32 -14.71
CA ILE A 20 -7.71 -3.46 -14.09
C ILE A 20 -7.41 -2.26 -14.99
N ILE A 21 -7.12 -2.50 -16.26
CA ILE A 21 -6.86 -1.42 -17.24
C ILE A 21 -8.09 -0.58 -17.52
N GLY A 22 -9.27 -1.19 -17.54
CA GLY A 22 -10.55 -0.49 -17.72
C GLY A 22 -10.79 0.61 -16.69
N GLN A 23 -10.35 0.42 -15.43
CA GLN A 23 -10.42 1.46 -14.39
C GLN A 23 -9.52 2.65 -14.74
N VAL A 24 -8.28 2.40 -15.16
CA VAL A 24 -7.33 3.47 -15.55
C VAL A 24 -7.87 4.23 -16.77
N TRP A 25 -8.36 3.52 -17.77
CA TRP A 25 -8.94 4.11 -18.96
C TRP A 25 -10.17 4.97 -18.64
N ARG A 26 -11.09 4.46 -17.82
CA ARG A 26 -12.28 5.20 -17.41
C ARG A 26 -11.93 6.45 -16.61
N ALA A 27 -11.00 6.33 -15.66
CA ALA A 27 -10.48 7.46 -14.90
C ALA A 27 -9.82 8.49 -15.81
N ALA A 28 -9.02 8.07 -16.79
CA ALA A 28 -8.40 8.95 -17.76
C ALA A 28 -9.42 9.74 -18.59
N LYS A 29 -10.53 9.10 -19.01
CA LYS A 29 -11.62 9.79 -19.71
C LYS A 29 -12.31 10.83 -18.85
N ILE A 30 -12.68 10.47 -17.62
CA ILE A 30 -13.39 11.37 -16.70
C ILE A 30 -12.50 12.59 -16.35
N VAL A 31 -11.25 12.34 -15.96
CA VAL A 31 -10.31 13.42 -15.60
C VAL A 31 -9.88 14.22 -16.82
N GLY A 32 -9.69 13.56 -17.98
CA GLY A 32 -9.28 14.20 -19.22
C GLY A 32 -10.31 15.17 -19.76
N ALA A 33 -11.60 14.89 -19.57
CA ALA A 33 -12.68 15.79 -19.95
C ALA A 33 -12.70 17.11 -19.16
N ALA A 34 -12.11 17.10 -17.95
CA ALA A 34 -12.05 18.26 -17.07
C ALA A 34 -10.72 19.03 -17.15
N LYS A 35 -9.73 18.55 -17.93
CA LYS A 35 -8.39 19.16 -18.03
C LYS A 35 -8.22 19.98 -19.32
N VAL A 36 -7.35 20.98 -19.21
CA VAL A 36 -6.87 21.74 -20.38
C VAL A 36 -6.11 20.81 -21.33
N THR A 37 -6.33 20.97 -22.64
CA THR A 37 -5.69 20.20 -23.71
C THR A 37 -4.16 20.20 -23.59
N GLY A 38 -3.56 19.02 -23.75
CA GLY A 38 -2.09 18.81 -23.74
C GLY A 38 -1.52 18.23 -22.45
N GLN A 39 -2.29 18.14 -21.36
CA GLN A 39 -1.84 17.48 -20.14
C GLN A 39 -2.29 16.02 -20.07
N ARG A 40 -1.37 15.12 -19.66
CA ARG A 40 -1.75 13.72 -19.39
C ARG A 40 -2.80 13.67 -18.26
N PRO A 41 -3.96 13.06 -18.48
CA PRO A 41 -5.00 12.99 -17.44
C PRO A 41 -4.57 12.16 -16.24
N ILE A 42 -3.83 11.07 -16.46
CA ILE A 42 -3.28 10.20 -15.42
C ILE A 42 -1.76 10.33 -15.44
N THR A 43 -1.17 10.64 -14.31
CA THR A 43 0.28 10.81 -14.14
C THR A 43 0.92 9.71 -13.30
N ASN A 44 0.16 9.08 -12.43
CA ASN A 44 0.61 7.99 -11.57
C ASN A 44 -0.52 6.99 -11.37
N VAL A 45 -0.17 5.72 -11.25
CA VAL A 45 -1.08 4.65 -10.85
C VAL A 45 -0.49 3.94 -9.65
N VAL A 46 -1.32 3.70 -8.64
CA VAL A 46 -0.94 2.91 -7.47
C VAL A 46 -1.89 1.72 -7.37
N MET A 47 -1.32 0.51 -7.28
CA MET A 47 -2.09 -0.71 -7.04
C MET A 47 -2.40 -0.80 -5.54
N MET A 48 -3.20 0.17 -5.09
CA MET A 48 -3.66 0.34 -3.72
C MET A 48 -5.18 0.53 -3.75
N GLY A 49 -5.91 -0.16 -2.92
CA GLY A 49 -7.35 -0.06 -2.89
C GLY A 49 -7.95 -1.31 -2.29
N MET A 50 -8.45 -2.20 -3.11
CA MET A 50 -9.12 -3.42 -2.66
C MET A 50 -8.29 -4.66 -2.99
N GLY A 51 -7.99 -5.48 -1.97
CA GLY A 51 -7.29 -6.75 -2.12
C GLY A 51 -5.76 -6.64 -2.06
N GLU A 52 -5.12 -7.76 -2.39
CA GLU A 52 -3.65 -7.93 -2.41
C GLU A 52 -3.19 -8.23 -3.85
N PRO A 53 -2.50 -7.30 -4.52
CA PRO A 53 -2.12 -7.49 -5.93
C PRO A 53 -1.23 -8.69 -6.16
N LEU A 54 -0.35 -9.07 -5.22
CA LEU A 54 0.52 -10.22 -5.35
C LEU A 54 -0.23 -11.57 -5.36
N LEU A 55 -1.47 -11.61 -4.86
CA LEU A 55 -2.35 -12.78 -4.98
C LEU A 55 -3.02 -12.89 -6.36
N ASN A 56 -2.88 -11.86 -7.20
CA ASN A 56 -3.41 -11.80 -8.57
C ASN A 56 -2.32 -11.50 -9.61
N LEU A 57 -1.10 -11.95 -9.36
CA LEU A 57 0.11 -11.55 -10.09
C LEU A 57 -0.02 -11.74 -11.61
N ASN A 58 -0.65 -12.86 -12.04
CA ASN A 58 -0.84 -13.18 -13.47
C ASN A 58 -1.75 -12.18 -14.23
N ASN A 59 -2.56 -11.39 -13.55
CA ASN A 59 -3.34 -10.33 -14.16
C ASN A 59 -2.76 -8.94 -13.88
N VAL A 60 -2.13 -8.77 -12.72
CA VAL A 60 -1.58 -7.49 -12.29
C VAL A 60 -0.35 -7.12 -13.12
N VAL A 61 0.57 -8.07 -13.38
CA VAL A 61 1.79 -7.81 -14.16
C VAL A 61 1.45 -7.39 -15.58
N PRO A 62 0.67 -8.12 -16.38
CA PRO A 62 0.31 -7.67 -17.72
C PRO A 62 -0.45 -6.33 -17.74
N ALA A 63 -1.27 -6.06 -16.72
CA ALA A 63 -1.93 -4.76 -16.62
C ALA A 63 -0.91 -3.62 -16.39
N MET A 64 0.10 -3.83 -15.54
CA MET A 64 1.17 -2.85 -15.33
C MET A 64 2.04 -2.69 -16.58
N GLU A 65 2.31 -3.76 -17.33
CA GLU A 65 3.03 -3.70 -18.62
C GLU A 65 2.30 -2.76 -19.59
N ILE A 66 0.97 -2.88 -19.73
CA ILE A 66 0.17 -1.96 -20.56
C ILE A 66 0.24 -0.51 -20.05
N MET A 67 0.35 -0.30 -18.73
CA MET A 67 0.52 1.05 -18.17
C MET A 67 1.88 1.66 -18.52
N LEU A 68 2.92 0.82 -18.65
CA LEU A 68 4.28 1.25 -18.98
C LEU A 68 4.49 1.42 -20.47
N ASP A 69 3.82 0.61 -21.29
CA ASP A 69 3.99 0.55 -22.76
C ASP A 69 3.72 1.91 -23.40
N ASP A 70 4.59 2.33 -24.32
CA ASP A 70 4.51 3.62 -25.01
C ASP A 70 3.26 3.72 -25.90
N PHE A 71 2.78 2.62 -26.47
CA PHE A 71 1.51 2.53 -27.18
C PHE A 71 0.30 2.38 -26.24
N GLY A 72 0.52 2.13 -24.95
CA GLY A 72 -0.48 2.08 -23.91
C GLY A 72 -0.65 3.44 -23.22
N PHE A 73 -0.32 3.49 -21.92
CA PHE A 73 -0.39 4.74 -21.15
C PHE A 73 0.93 5.51 -21.08
N GLY A 74 2.05 4.92 -21.48
CA GLY A 74 3.39 5.51 -21.50
C GLY A 74 3.85 6.04 -20.14
N LEU A 75 3.46 5.39 -19.04
CA LEU A 75 3.88 5.80 -17.70
C LEU A 75 5.29 5.29 -17.44
N SER A 76 6.13 6.11 -16.82
CA SER A 76 7.44 5.61 -16.37
C SER A 76 7.27 4.63 -15.21
N LYS A 77 8.19 3.66 -15.10
CA LYS A 77 8.19 2.63 -14.04
C LYS A 77 8.13 3.19 -12.61
N ARG A 78 8.61 4.41 -12.37
CA ARG A 78 8.52 5.12 -11.08
C ARG A 78 7.12 5.68 -10.80
N ARG A 79 6.25 5.72 -11.80
CA ARG A 79 4.89 6.26 -11.70
C ARG A 79 3.82 5.17 -11.63
N VAL A 80 4.24 3.90 -11.73
CA VAL A 80 3.40 2.74 -11.46
C VAL A 80 3.93 2.10 -10.18
N THR A 81 3.10 2.05 -9.13
CA THR A 81 3.49 1.53 -7.82
C THR A 81 2.65 0.31 -7.47
N LEU A 82 3.31 -0.80 -7.19
CA LEU A 82 2.67 -1.96 -6.57
C LEU A 82 2.80 -1.85 -5.05
N SER A 83 1.70 -2.06 -4.34
CA SER A 83 1.69 -2.15 -2.88
C SER A 83 1.39 -3.57 -2.42
N THR A 84 2.07 -4.04 -1.38
CA THR A 84 1.82 -5.37 -0.82
C THR A 84 1.88 -5.39 0.69
N SER A 85 1.10 -6.25 1.30
CA SER A 85 1.15 -6.55 2.73
C SER A 85 2.10 -7.69 3.08
N GLY A 86 2.79 -8.30 2.10
CA GLY A 86 3.89 -9.23 2.35
C GLY A 86 3.66 -10.67 1.90
N VAL A 87 3.14 -10.89 0.69
CA VAL A 87 3.12 -12.22 0.06
C VAL A 87 4.52 -12.53 -0.50
N VAL A 88 5.45 -12.93 0.38
CA VAL A 88 6.89 -13.04 0.10
C VAL A 88 7.23 -13.85 -1.16
N PRO A 89 6.72 -15.08 -1.40
CA PRO A 89 7.07 -15.83 -2.61
C PRO A 89 6.63 -15.15 -3.90
N ALA A 90 5.55 -14.36 -3.86
CA ALA A 90 5.07 -13.63 -5.02
C ALA A 90 5.86 -12.32 -5.22
N LEU A 91 6.35 -11.70 -4.15
CA LEU A 91 7.25 -10.55 -4.23
C LEU A 91 8.59 -10.92 -4.86
N ASP A 92 9.16 -12.08 -4.49
CA ASP A 92 10.38 -12.57 -5.12
C ASP A 92 10.19 -12.80 -6.64
N LYS A 93 9.05 -13.38 -7.05
CA LYS A 93 8.70 -13.55 -8.46
C LYS A 93 8.51 -12.22 -9.19
N LEU A 94 7.89 -11.22 -8.54
CA LEU A 94 7.64 -9.91 -9.13
C LEU A 94 8.94 -9.27 -9.64
N GLY A 95 10.03 -9.36 -8.86
CA GLY A 95 11.33 -8.80 -9.23
C GLY A 95 11.95 -9.39 -10.49
N ASP A 96 11.51 -10.57 -10.90
CA ASP A 96 11.95 -11.23 -12.15
C ASP A 96 11.00 -10.94 -13.33
N MET A 97 9.80 -10.42 -13.06
CA MET A 97 8.77 -10.20 -14.07
C MET A 97 8.69 -8.75 -14.54
N ILE A 98 8.79 -7.78 -13.61
CA ILE A 98 8.59 -6.37 -13.94
C ILE A 98 9.33 -5.46 -12.95
N ASP A 99 9.83 -4.33 -13.43
CA ASP A 99 10.45 -3.28 -12.61
C ASP A 99 9.49 -2.10 -12.45
N VAL A 100 8.85 -1.99 -11.30
CA VAL A 100 7.94 -0.90 -10.90
C VAL A 100 8.25 -0.41 -9.50
N ALA A 101 7.73 0.76 -9.13
CA ALA A 101 7.88 1.26 -7.77
C ALA A 101 7.18 0.32 -6.77
N LEU A 102 7.81 0.11 -5.61
CA LEU A 102 7.28 -0.74 -4.55
C LEU A 102 6.88 0.09 -3.33
N ALA A 103 5.70 -0.20 -2.81
CA ALA A 103 5.26 0.21 -1.49
C ALA A 103 4.95 -1.03 -0.65
N ILE A 104 5.24 -0.97 0.64
CA ILE A 104 4.92 -2.07 1.56
C ILE A 104 4.03 -1.60 2.70
N SER A 105 2.98 -2.34 2.93
CA SER A 105 2.05 -2.17 4.04
C SER A 105 2.63 -2.84 5.29
N LEU A 106 3.51 -2.13 6.00
CA LEU A 106 4.19 -2.65 7.19
C LEU A 106 3.30 -2.54 8.42
N HIS A 107 2.84 -1.32 8.73
CA HIS A 107 1.84 -0.96 9.74
C HIS A 107 2.18 -1.27 11.20
N ALA A 108 3.29 -1.93 11.50
CA ALA A 108 3.72 -2.25 12.85
C ALA A 108 5.25 -2.21 12.98
N PRO A 109 5.78 -1.89 14.17
CA PRO A 109 7.23 -1.87 14.41
C PRO A 109 7.80 -3.23 14.83
N ASN A 110 6.93 -4.20 15.17
CA ASN A 110 7.29 -5.54 15.62
C ASN A 110 6.25 -6.58 15.20
N ASP A 111 6.61 -7.86 15.31
CA ASP A 111 5.75 -8.96 14.88
C ASP A 111 4.51 -9.14 15.78
N GLU A 112 4.61 -8.83 17.08
CA GLU A 112 3.50 -8.97 18.02
C GLU A 112 2.31 -8.13 17.57
N ILE A 113 2.52 -6.83 17.35
CA ILE A 113 1.47 -5.92 16.85
C ILE A 113 1.07 -6.31 15.43
N ARG A 114 2.04 -6.67 14.57
CA ARG A 114 1.75 -6.97 13.18
C ARG A 114 0.92 -8.24 13.02
N ASP A 115 1.14 -9.26 13.82
CA ASP A 115 0.36 -10.52 13.84
C ASP A 115 -1.12 -10.25 14.16
N GLU A 116 -1.36 -9.24 15.00
CA GLU A 116 -2.72 -8.84 15.35
C GLU A 116 -3.40 -8.08 14.21
N ILE A 117 -2.78 -7.01 13.70
CA ILE A 117 -3.44 -6.08 12.78
C ILE A 117 -3.27 -6.44 11.30
N VAL A 118 -2.22 -7.20 10.94
CA VAL A 118 -1.91 -7.67 9.58
C VAL A 118 -1.65 -9.17 9.58
N PRO A 119 -2.68 -10.03 9.61
CA PRO A 119 -2.56 -11.48 9.88
C PRO A 119 -1.64 -12.29 8.96
N ILE A 120 -1.32 -11.79 7.76
CA ILE A 120 -0.35 -12.46 6.87
C ILE A 120 1.04 -12.55 7.50
N ASN A 121 1.34 -11.71 8.51
CA ASN A 121 2.59 -11.72 9.24
C ASN A 121 2.88 -13.07 9.91
N LYS A 122 1.84 -13.75 10.39
CA LYS A 122 1.96 -15.11 10.96
C LYS A 122 2.55 -16.11 9.99
N LYS A 123 2.44 -15.87 8.69
CA LYS A 123 3.02 -16.71 7.64
C LYS A 123 4.39 -16.18 7.17
N TYR A 124 4.53 -14.88 7.10
CA TYR A 124 5.74 -14.19 6.65
C TYR A 124 6.01 -13.04 7.61
N ASN A 125 6.86 -13.26 8.61
CA ASN A 125 7.19 -12.28 9.62
C ASN A 125 7.94 -11.07 9.03
N ILE A 126 8.10 -10.01 9.80
CA ILE A 126 8.72 -8.76 9.36
C ILE A 126 10.12 -8.97 8.78
N GLU A 127 10.95 -9.78 9.43
CA GLU A 127 12.32 -10.06 8.97
C GLU A 127 12.32 -10.69 7.57
N THR A 128 11.54 -11.76 7.38
CA THR A 128 11.38 -12.46 6.09
C THR A 128 10.84 -11.51 5.02
N PHE A 129 9.90 -10.65 5.38
CA PHE A 129 9.31 -9.70 4.46
C PHE A 129 10.32 -8.60 4.05
N LEU A 130 11.02 -7.98 4.99
CA LEU A 130 12.04 -6.97 4.69
C LEU A 130 13.22 -7.55 3.91
N ALA A 131 13.60 -8.79 4.16
CA ALA A 131 14.60 -9.48 3.35
C ALA A 131 14.17 -9.60 1.88
N ALA A 132 12.90 -9.96 1.61
CA ALA A 132 12.36 -9.99 0.26
C ALA A 132 12.29 -8.60 -0.38
N VAL A 133 11.96 -7.56 0.39
CA VAL A 133 11.99 -6.17 -0.08
C VAL A 133 13.41 -5.76 -0.50
N ARG A 134 14.43 -6.06 0.29
CA ARG A 134 15.82 -5.76 -0.06
C ARG A 134 16.24 -6.46 -1.36
N ARG A 135 15.90 -7.75 -1.54
CA ARG A 135 16.17 -8.48 -2.82
C ARG A 135 15.46 -7.83 -4.01
N TYR A 136 14.24 -7.34 -3.81
CA TYR A 136 13.55 -6.59 -4.87
C TYR A 136 14.25 -5.28 -5.21
N LEU A 137 14.69 -4.51 -4.21
CA LEU A 137 15.40 -3.25 -4.40
C LEU A 137 16.73 -3.41 -5.12
N GLU A 138 17.46 -4.52 -4.89
CA GLU A 138 18.70 -4.84 -5.59
C GLU A 138 18.51 -5.01 -7.11
N LYS A 139 17.33 -5.50 -7.52
CA LYS A 139 16.97 -5.69 -8.93
C LYS A 139 16.31 -4.45 -9.55
N SER A 140 15.66 -3.60 -8.75
CA SER A 140 14.78 -2.54 -9.23
C SER A 140 15.49 -1.20 -9.41
N ASN A 141 15.36 -0.62 -10.62
CA ASN A 141 15.73 0.77 -10.90
C ASN A 141 14.57 1.76 -10.73
N ALA A 142 13.31 1.26 -10.64
CA ALA A 142 12.13 2.10 -10.48
C ALA A 142 12.09 2.82 -9.13
N ASN A 143 12.67 2.21 -8.11
CA ASN A 143 12.62 2.71 -6.73
C ASN A 143 13.74 3.70 -6.38
N GLN A 144 14.74 3.90 -7.25
CA GLN A 144 15.93 4.69 -6.93
C GLN A 144 16.60 4.22 -5.60
N GLY A 145 16.61 2.89 -5.39
CA GLY A 145 17.16 2.26 -4.19
C GLY A 145 16.31 2.42 -2.92
N ARG A 146 15.06 2.92 -2.99
CA ARG A 146 14.23 3.17 -1.81
C ARG A 146 12.83 2.61 -1.96
N VAL A 147 12.32 1.91 -0.93
CA VAL A 147 10.93 1.47 -0.83
C VAL A 147 10.06 2.51 -0.12
N THR A 148 8.76 2.51 -0.41
CA THR A 148 7.79 3.29 0.39
C THR A 148 7.21 2.41 1.48
N ILE A 149 7.38 2.81 2.75
CA ILE A 149 6.74 2.17 3.89
C ILE A 149 5.40 2.87 4.16
N GLU A 150 4.32 2.12 4.07
CA GLU A 150 3.00 2.59 4.49
C GLU A 150 2.75 2.14 5.94
N TYR A 151 2.44 3.08 6.83
CA TYR A 151 2.26 2.85 8.25
C TYR A 151 0.97 3.53 8.72
N VAL A 152 -0.07 2.73 8.98
CA VAL A 152 -1.33 3.23 9.55
C VAL A 152 -1.13 3.56 11.03
N MET A 153 -1.65 4.70 11.47
CA MET A 153 -1.57 5.17 12.86
C MET A 153 -2.87 4.83 13.58
N LEU A 154 -2.83 3.83 14.44
CA LEU A 154 -3.95 3.35 15.27
C LEU A 154 -3.74 3.80 16.71
N ASP A 155 -4.72 4.52 17.26
CA ASP A 155 -4.62 5.11 18.59
C ASP A 155 -4.39 4.05 19.66
N HIS A 156 -3.37 4.26 20.49
CA HIS A 156 -2.92 3.35 21.57
C HIS A 156 -2.55 1.91 21.14
N VAL A 157 -2.38 1.67 19.84
CA VAL A 157 -1.97 0.34 19.33
C VAL A 157 -0.54 0.37 18.83
N ASN A 158 -0.21 1.29 17.91
CA ASN A 158 1.09 1.32 17.24
C ASN A 158 1.66 2.75 17.10
N ASP A 159 1.10 3.73 17.81
CA ASP A 159 1.36 5.16 17.64
C ASP A 159 2.15 5.81 18.79
N GLY A 160 2.68 5.01 19.73
CA GLY A 160 3.56 5.48 20.80
C GLY A 160 4.94 5.89 20.29
N THR A 161 5.64 6.76 21.03
CA THR A 161 7.02 7.16 20.70
C THR A 161 7.98 5.98 20.75
N GLU A 162 7.76 5.02 21.64
CA GLU A 162 8.47 3.76 21.72
C GLU A 162 8.36 2.95 20.42
N HIS A 163 7.17 2.93 19.81
CA HIS A 163 6.95 2.28 18.52
C HIS A 163 7.69 3.00 17.37
N ALA A 164 7.81 4.34 17.44
CA ALA A 164 8.59 5.08 16.47
C ALA A 164 10.10 4.75 16.56
N HIS A 165 10.65 4.61 17.77
CA HIS A 165 12.04 4.17 17.98
C HIS A 165 12.26 2.74 17.46
N GLN A 166 11.34 1.80 17.79
CA GLN A 166 11.40 0.43 17.29
C GLN A 166 11.35 0.38 15.75
N LEU A 167 10.46 1.18 15.14
CA LEU A 167 10.34 1.25 13.68
C LEU A 167 11.63 1.80 13.05
N ALA A 168 12.25 2.82 13.64
CA ALA A 168 13.48 3.38 13.14
C ALA A 168 14.62 2.35 13.19
N GLU A 169 14.77 1.63 14.29
CA GLU A 169 15.77 0.56 14.41
C GLU A 169 15.52 -0.60 13.43
N LEU A 170 14.25 -1.00 13.27
CA LEU A 170 13.84 -2.03 12.33
C LEU A 170 14.22 -1.70 10.88
N LEU A 171 14.12 -0.43 10.50
CA LEU A 171 14.30 0.02 9.11
C LEU A 171 15.70 0.57 8.82
N LYS A 172 16.62 0.60 9.77
CA LYS A 172 17.96 1.22 9.63
C LYS A 172 18.75 0.72 8.41
N ASP A 173 18.62 -0.59 8.09
CA ASP A 173 19.31 -1.24 6.96
C ASP A 173 18.42 -1.36 5.71
N THR A 174 17.27 -0.70 5.69
CA THR A 174 16.34 -0.73 4.55
C THR A 174 16.11 0.69 4.03
N PRO A 175 16.74 1.09 2.92
CA PRO A 175 16.55 2.42 2.36
C PRO A 175 15.07 2.66 2.02
N CYS A 176 14.46 3.63 2.68
CA CYS A 176 13.03 3.85 2.53
C CYS A 176 12.60 5.32 2.76
N LYS A 177 11.37 5.60 2.41
CA LYS A 177 10.58 6.74 2.88
C LYS A 177 9.35 6.21 3.60
N ILE A 178 8.88 6.92 4.61
CA ILE A 178 7.78 6.47 5.47
C ILE A 178 6.57 7.38 5.27
N ASN A 179 5.44 6.78 4.90
CA ASN A 179 4.14 7.43 4.86
C ASN A 179 3.36 7.05 6.12
N LEU A 180 3.13 8.01 7.00
CA LEU A 180 2.23 7.86 8.13
C LEU A 180 0.80 8.14 7.67
N ILE A 181 -0.09 7.18 7.88
CA ILE A 181 -1.49 7.24 7.47
C ILE A 181 -2.36 7.38 8.72
N PRO A 182 -2.85 8.58 9.06
CA PRO A 182 -3.87 8.69 10.10
C PRO A 182 -5.04 7.79 9.73
N TRP A 183 -5.41 6.88 10.63
CA TRP A 183 -6.45 5.91 10.32
C TRP A 183 -7.79 6.59 10.06
N ASN A 184 -8.54 6.08 9.08
CA ASN A 184 -9.86 6.59 8.71
C ASN A 184 -10.92 5.67 9.30
N PRO A 185 -11.76 6.17 10.23
CA PRO A 185 -12.80 5.38 10.88
C PRO A 185 -13.82 4.84 9.89
N PHE A 186 -14.37 3.67 10.21
CA PHE A 186 -15.55 3.11 9.55
C PHE A 186 -16.42 2.38 10.60
N PRO A 187 -17.73 2.22 10.35
CA PRO A 187 -18.64 1.62 11.33
C PRO A 187 -18.21 0.22 11.76
N GLY A 188 -18.26 -0.05 13.07
CA GLY A 188 -17.96 -1.36 13.65
C GLY A 188 -16.45 -1.68 13.81
N ALA A 189 -15.55 -0.80 13.42
CA ALA A 189 -14.12 -1.02 13.63
C ALA A 189 -13.72 -0.82 15.12
N PRO A 190 -12.82 -1.69 15.66
CA PRO A 190 -12.43 -1.62 17.06
C PRO A 190 -11.30 -0.63 17.33
N TYR A 191 -10.90 0.19 16.36
CA TYR A 191 -9.75 1.11 16.46
C TYR A 191 -10.16 2.56 16.56
N GLY A 192 -9.26 3.38 17.14
CA GLY A 192 -9.35 4.83 17.17
C GLY A 192 -8.33 5.48 16.22
N ARG A 193 -8.63 6.70 15.79
CA ARG A 193 -7.69 7.54 15.05
C ARG A 193 -6.74 8.21 16.03
N SER A 194 -5.43 8.08 15.81
CA SER A 194 -4.39 8.77 16.56
C SER A 194 -4.58 10.29 16.55
N SER A 195 -4.35 10.94 17.69
CA SER A 195 -4.38 12.40 17.76
C SER A 195 -3.25 13.03 16.93
N ASN A 196 -3.47 14.24 16.43
CA ASN A 196 -2.47 14.95 15.64
C ASN A 196 -1.16 15.16 16.44
N SER A 197 -1.24 15.35 17.76
CA SER A 197 -0.06 15.49 18.61
C SER A 197 0.75 14.19 18.73
N ARG A 198 0.10 13.03 18.74
CA ARG A 198 0.78 11.73 18.73
C ARG A 198 1.46 11.49 17.38
N ILE A 199 0.75 11.75 16.28
CA ILE A 199 1.28 11.64 14.91
C ILE A 199 2.51 12.55 14.73
N ASP A 200 2.45 13.80 15.20
CA ASP A 200 3.55 14.76 15.11
C ASP A 200 4.77 14.29 15.91
N ARG A 201 4.60 13.82 17.16
CA ARG A 201 5.68 13.26 17.95
C ARG A 201 6.32 12.05 17.29
N PHE A 202 5.50 11.10 16.81
CA PHE A 202 5.96 9.91 16.10
C PHE A 202 6.80 10.28 14.87
N SER A 203 6.28 11.22 14.05
CA SER A 203 6.97 11.72 12.87
C SER A 203 8.32 12.38 13.21
N LYS A 204 8.37 13.21 14.27
CA LYS A 204 9.61 13.86 14.74
C LYS A 204 10.67 12.85 15.18
N VAL A 205 10.27 11.78 15.85
CA VAL A 205 11.19 10.69 16.21
C VAL A 205 11.79 10.07 14.96
N LEU A 206 10.97 9.67 13.97
CA LEU A 206 11.49 9.08 12.73
C LEU A 206 12.41 10.05 11.97
N MET A 207 12.07 11.33 11.92
CA MET A 207 12.91 12.36 11.29
C MET A 207 14.24 12.53 12.01
N SER A 208 14.30 12.39 13.34
CA SER A 208 15.56 12.46 14.12
C SER A 208 16.52 11.31 13.81
N TYR A 209 16.00 10.18 13.31
CA TYR A 209 16.80 9.07 12.75
C TYR A 209 17.16 9.25 11.27
N GLY A 210 16.81 10.38 10.65
CA GLY A 210 17.12 10.69 9.26
C GLY A 210 16.12 10.16 8.22
N PHE A 211 14.99 9.58 8.64
CA PHE A 211 13.97 9.09 7.69
C PHE A 211 13.17 10.23 7.08
N THR A 212 12.98 10.18 5.75
CA THR A 212 11.99 11.02 5.08
C THR A 212 10.59 10.51 5.48
N THR A 213 9.89 11.30 6.28
CA THR A 213 8.57 10.94 6.83
C THR A 213 7.51 11.92 6.33
N ILE A 214 6.42 11.39 5.81
CA ILE A 214 5.28 12.15 5.27
C ILE A 214 4.01 11.73 5.98
N VAL A 215 3.30 12.67 6.57
CA VAL A 215 1.96 12.43 7.10
C VAL A 215 0.95 12.64 5.97
N ARG A 216 0.21 11.59 5.60
CA ARG A 216 -0.79 11.66 4.53
C ARG A 216 -2.01 12.46 5.00
N LYS A 217 -2.45 13.38 4.15
CA LYS A 217 -3.76 14.01 4.33
C LYS A 217 -4.85 13.07 3.83
N THR A 218 -5.88 12.85 4.64
CA THR A 218 -7.08 12.13 4.23
C THR A 218 -7.74 12.86 3.06
N ARG A 219 -8.20 12.10 2.08
CA ARG A 219 -8.98 12.59 0.93
C ARG A 219 -10.10 11.61 0.65
N GLY A 220 -11.29 12.10 0.36
CA GLY A 220 -12.45 11.27 0.04
C GLY A 220 -13.08 10.60 1.27
N ASP A 221 -12.84 11.12 2.47
CA ASP A 221 -13.49 10.67 3.70
C ASP A 221 -14.98 11.04 3.75
N ASP A 222 -15.36 12.08 3.04
CA ASP A 222 -16.74 12.54 2.83
C ASP A 222 -17.59 11.60 1.94
N ILE A 223 -16.94 10.70 1.20
CA ILE A 223 -17.57 9.72 0.31
C ILE A 223 -17.09 8.28 0.58
N ASP A 224 -16.58 7.99 1.76
CA ASP A 224 -16.02 6.68 2.15
C ASP A 224 -14.98 6.12 1.18
N ALA A 225 -14.24 6.99 0.48
CA ALA A 225 -13.22 6.62 -0.49
C ALA A 225 -11.78 6.82 0.02
N ALA A 226 -11.60 7.14 1.31
CA ALA A 226 -10.28 7.23 1.90
C ALA A 226 -9.64 5.84 2.07
N CYS A 227 -8.31 5.83 2.29
CA CYS A 227 -7.56 4.61 2.48
C CYS A 227 -8.16 3.75 3.61
N GLY A 228 -8.48 2.49 3.31
CA GLY A 228 -9.07 1.55 4.24
C GLY A 228 -10.59 1.63 4.39
N GLN A 229 -11.27 2.59 3.74
CA GLN A 229 -12.73 2.74 3.78
C GLN A 229 -13.44 2.13 2.57
N LEU A 230 -12.73 1.89 1.46
CA LEU A 230 -13.35 1.39 0.23
C LEU A 230 -14.17 0.13 0.52
N ALA A 231 -15.46 0.25 0.28
CA ALA A 231 -16.45 -0.80 0.42
C ALA A 231 -17.30 -0.85 -0.85
N GLY A 232 -17.82 -2.03 -1.19
CA GLY A 232 -18.71 -2.23 -2.32
C GLY A 232 -19.68 -3.37 -2.02
N ASP A 233 -20.66 -3.59 -2.88
CA ASP A 233 -21.55 -4.74 -2.79
C ASP A 233 -20.78 -6.01 -3.15
N VAL A 234 -20.06 -6.57 -2.17
CA VAL A 234 -19.24 -7.76 -2.35
C VAL A 234 -19.97 -8.97 -1.77
N ILE A 235 -20.22 -9.98 -2.61
CA ILE A 235 -20.68 -11.28 -2.15
C ILE A 235 -19.44 -12.13 -1.86
N ASP A 236 -19.18 -12.43 -0.58
CA ASP A 236 -18.07 -13.31 -0.19
C ASP A 236 -18.32 -14.73 -0.72
N ARG A 237 -17.42 -15.20 -1.58
CA ARG A 237 -17.50 -16.52 -2.20
C ARG A 237 -16.55 -17.53 -1.54
N THR A 238 -15.79 -17.13 -0.54
CA THR A 238 -14.78 -18.02 0.07
C THR A 238 -15.36 -18.95 1.13
N LYS A 239 -16.54 -18.64 1.68
CA LYS A 239 -17.15 -19.34 2.82
C LYS A 239 -16.17 -19.53 4.01
N ARG A 240 -15.18 -18.65 4.14
CA ARG A 240 -14.26 -18.68 5.28
C ARG A 240 -14.96 -17.99 6.45
N THR A 241 -15.37 -18.76 7.44
CA THR A 241 -15.63 -18.23 8.78
C THR A 241 -14.32 -17.69 9.33
N LEU A 242 -14.32 -16.42 9.68
CA LEU A 242 -13.23 -15.75 10.39
C LEU A 242 -13.09 -16.31 11.80
#